data_b4dcaeff257b68611834477260e56aea
#
_entry.id   b4dcaeff257b68611834477260e56aea
#
_cell.length_a   1.000
_cell.length_b   1.000
_cell.length_c   1.000
_cell.angle_alpha   90.00
_cell.angle_beta   90.00
_cell.angle_gamma   90.00
#
_symmetry.space_group_name_H-M   'P 1'
#
loop_
_entity.id
_entity.type
_entity.pdbx_description
1 polymer ?
#
loop_
_entity_poly.entity_id
_entity_poly.type
_entity_poly.pdbx_seq_one_letter_code
_entity_poly.pdbx_strand_id
1 'polypeptide(L)'
;MKREDKRSKKTIKAIQDALLKILTDMNLSDVRIVELCRLADINRTTFYLHFESASQVLASIREQIVERIFDSYNGNSFLYTLEHPLEFLNICTDVISSYDGFENFVRHSAEAAYFLEKLKKSFAERAFAEFKNENPERNDCAFFIIDFMTAGILDVFIVWLRSKQDIPLSAIFD
;
A
#
# COMPACT_ATOMS: atom_id res chain seq x y z
N MET A 1 4.22 27.32 6.65
CA MET A 1 4.33 26.16 5.74
C MET A 1 4.57 24.84 6.45
N LYS A 2 5.66 24.58 7.23
CA LYS A 2 5.93 23.27 7.89
C LYS A 2 4.86 22.75 8.88
N ARG A 3 4.12 23.62 9.59
CA ARG A 3 3.16 23.22 10.65
C ARG A 3 1.80 22.79 10.08
N GLU A 4 1.37 23.36 8.99
CA GLU A 4 0.12 23.08 8.28
C GLU A 4 0.21 21.73 7.53
N ASP A 5 1.33 21.47 6.88
CA ASP A 5 1.63 20.20 6.23
C ASP A 5 1.62 19.02 7.23
N LYS A 6 2.20 19.18 8.41
CA LYS A 6 2.22 18.14 9.44
C LYS A 6 0.82 17.83 10.00
N ARG A 7 -0.05 18.85 10.14
CA ARG A 7 -1.44 18.67 10.59
C ARG A 7 -2.27 17.96 9.52
N SER A 8 -2.11 18.34 8.26
CA SER A 8 -2.76 17.72 7.11
C SER A 8 -2.40 16.24 7.02
N LYS A 9 -1.12 15.88 7.08
CA LYS A 9 -0.65 14.48 7.04
C LYS A 9 -1.25 13.64 8.18
N LYS A 10 -1.33 14.20 9.39
CA LYS A 10 -1.96 13.52 10.54
C LYS A 10 -3.47 13.28 10.30
N THR A 11 -4.17 14.25 9.74
CA THR A 11 -5.59 14.14 9.42
C THR A 11 -5.83 13.07 8.34
N ILE A 12 -5.07 13.10 7.25
CA ILE A 12 -5.14 12.11 6.17
C ILE A 12 -4.93 10.70 6.74
N LYS A 13 -3.89 10.53 7.56
CA LYS A 13 -3.59 9.24 8.20
C LYS A 13 -4.75 8.74 9.07
N ALA A 14 -5.35 9.61 9.89
CA ALA A 14 -6.50 9.24 10.73
C ALA A 14 -7.71 8.79 9.90
N ILE A 15 -7.97 9.45 8.75
CA ILE A 15 -9.03 9.05 7.82
C ILE A 15 -8.73 7.68 7.20
N GLN A 16 -7.51 7.45 6.79
CA GLN A 16 -7.06 6.19 6.18
C GLN A 16 -7.18 5.02 7.16
N ASP A 17 -6.71 5.18 8.39
CA ASP A 17 -6.80 4.14 9.44
C ASP A 17 -8.26 3.85 9.81
N ALA A 18 -9.09 4.88 9.90
CA ALA A 18 -10.52 4.72 10.16
C ALA A 18 -11.22 3.94 9.03
N LEU A 19 -10.88 4.22 7.77
CA LEU A 19 -11.45 3.49 6.64
C LEU A 19 -11.06 2.01 6.66
N LEU A 20 -9.79 1.67 6.89
CA LEU A 20 -9.34 0.28 6.94
C LEU A 20 -10.07 -0.51 8.02
N LYS A 21 -10.31 0.10 9.19
CA LYS A 21 -11.10 -0.52 10.27
C LYS A 21 -12.55 -0.78 9.85
N ILE A 22 -13.20 0.18 9.21
CA ILE A 22 -14.60 0.03 8.73
C ILE A 22 -14.66 -1.09 7.69
N LEU A 23 -13.73 -1.14 6.75
CA LEU A 23 -13.72 -2.12 5.66
C LEU A 23 -13.42 -3.55 6.12
N THR A 24 -13.04 -3.77 7.36
CA THR A 24 -12.92 -5.11 7.94
C THR A 24 -14.29 -5.82 7.99
N ASP A 25 -15.36 -5.06 8.28
CA ASP A 25 -16.69 -5.60 8.53
C ASP A 25 -17.77 -5.11 7.54
N MET A 26 -17.41 -4.20 6.62
CA MET A 26 -18.35 -3.51 5.73
C MET A 26 -17.78 -3.37 4.31
N ASN A 27 -18.66 -3.42 3.29
CA ASN A 27 -18.25 -3.13 1.91
C ASN A 27 -18.02 -1.64 1.69
N LEU A 28 -17.14 -1.30 0.77
CA LEU A 28 -16.82 0.10 0.44
C LEU A 28 -18.04 0.92 0.00
N SER A 29 -18.98 0.30 -0.72
CA SER A 29 -20.24 0.92 -1.16
C SER A 29 -21.14 1.36 0.00
N ASP A 30 -21.04 0.72 1.15
CA ASP A 30 -21.90 0.93 2.32
C ASP A 30 -21.30 1.94 3.31
N VAL A 31 -20.03 2.33 3.09
CA VAL A 31 -19.31 3.27 3.97
C VAL A 31 -19.98 4.65 3.94
N ARG A 32 -20.45 5.09 5.12
CA ARG A 32 -21.00 6.43 5.30
C ARG A 32 -19.91 7.39 5.76
N ILE A 33 -19.77 8.51 5.05
CA ILE A 33 -18.75 9.54 5.39
C ILE A 33 -18.92 10.07 6.82
N VAL A 34 -20.15 10.12 7.33
CA VAL A 34 -20.41 10.56 8.73
C VAL A 34 -19.75 9.60 9.73
N GLU A 35 -19.85 8.30 9.50
CA GLU A 35 -19.26 7.28 10.36
C GLU A 35 -17.75 7.29 10.27
N LEU A 36 -17.19 7.40 9.04
CA LEU A 36 -15.77 7.54 8.80
C LEU A 36 -15.20 8.78 9.53
N CYS A 37 -15.88 9.93 9.43
CA CYS A 37 -15.48 11.15 10.12
C CYS A 37 -15.51 10.98 11.65
N ARG A 38 -16.54 10.33 12.18
CA ARG A 38 -16.65 10.05 13.63
C ARG A 38 -15.51 9.20 14.13
N LEU A 39 -15.16 8.15 13.38
CA LEU A 39 -14.05 7.25 13.75
C LEU A 39 -12.67 7.92 13.63
N ALA A 40 -12.50 8.80 12.64
CA ALA A 40 -11.30 9.58 12.43
C ALA A 40 -11.16 10.82 13.35
N ASP A 41 -12.16 11.09 14.19
CA ASP A 41 -12.24 12.29 15.06
C ASP A 41 -12.10 13.60 14.30
N ILE A 42 -12.82 13.74 13.18
CA ILE A 42 -12.86 14.93 12.34
C ILE A 42 -14.30 15.33 11.99
N ASN A 43 -14.50 16.58 11.55
CA ASN A 43 -15.76 16.97 10.95
C ASN A 43 -15.78 16.72 9.43
N ARG A 44 -17.02 16.74 8.84
CA ARG A 44 -17.22 16.49 7.39
C ARG A 44 -16.53 17.53 6.51
N THR A 45 -16.47 18.80 6.94
CA THR A 45 -15.76 19.84 6.18
C THR A 45 -14.28 19.51 6.06
N THR A 46 -13.66 19.05 7.16
CA THR A 46 -12.28 18.61 7.15
C THR A 46 -12.06 17.39 6.23
N PHE A 47 -13.00 16.44 6.21
CA PHE A 47 -12.93 15.31 5.28
C PHE A 47 -12.89 15.79 3.83
N TYR A 48 -13.85 16.64 3.44
CA TYR A 48 -13.97 17.12 2.06
C TYR A 48 -12.87 18.09 1.62
N LEU A 49 -12.04 18.58 2.54
CA LEU A 49 -10.81 19.29 2.19
C LEU A 49 -9.71 18.34 1.65
N HIS A 50 -9.81 17.06 1.95
CA HIS A 50 -8.78 16.06 1.58
C HIS A 50 -9.28 15.01 0.60
N PHE A 51 -10.55 14.61 0.68
CA PHE A 51 -11.11 13.50 -0.08
C PHE A 51 -12.55 13.77 -0.50
N GLU A 52 -12.91 13.34 -1.70
CA GLU A 52 -14.27 13.43 -2.22
C GLU A 52 -15.14 12.21 -1.82
N SER A 53 -14.51 11.06 -1.59
CA SER A 53 -15.19 9.79 -1.33
C SER A 53 -14.32 8.81 -0.54
N ALA A 54 -14.95 7.76 0.03
CA ALA A 54 -14.24 6.65 0.66
C ALA A 54 -13.36 5.89 -0.36
N SER A 55 -13.79 5.78 -1.61
CA SER A 55 -13.00 5.15 -2.69
C SER A 55 -11.70 5.91 -2.95
N GLN A 56 -11.73 7.26 -2.90
CA GLN A 56 -10.52 8.07 -3.05
C GLN A 56 -9.57 7.89 -1.86
N VAL A 57 -10.09 7.73 -0.63
CA VAL A 57 -9.26 7.39 0.54
C VAL A 57 -8.56 6.07 0.33
N LEU A 58 -9.28 5.03 -0.11
CA LEU A 58 -8.69 3.70 -0.36
C LEU A 58 -7.63 3.74 -1.47
N ALA A 59 -7.87 4.53 -2.53
CA ALA A 59 -6.88 4.75 -3.60
C ALA A 59 -5.62 5.45 -3.06
N SER A 60 -5.78 6.47 -2.21
CA SER A 60 -4.65 7.19 -1.61
C SER A 60 -3.78 6.30 -0.70
N ILE A 61 -4.38 5.33 0.01
CA ILE A 61 -3.62 4.35 0.80
C ILE A 61 -2.70 3.55 -0.13
N ARG A 62 -3.23 3.03 -1.25
CA ARG A 62 -2.47 2.27 -2.23
C ARG A 62 -1.30 3.07 -2.79
N GLU A 63 -1.57 4.30 -3.25
CA GLU A 63 -0.56 5.19 -3.83
C GLU A 63 0.55 5.50 -2.82
N GLN A 64 0.19 5.82 -1.58
CA GLN A 64 1.16 6.12 -0.53
C GLN A 64 1.97 4.89 -0.11
N ILE A 65 1.39 3.68 -0.11
CA ILE A 65 2.15 2.45 0.14
C ILE A 65 3.23 2.28 -0.92
N VAL A 66 2.87 2.38 -2.20
CA VAL A 66 3.83 2.27 -3.31
C VAL A 66 4.91 3.34 -3.19
N GLU A 67 4.55 4.61 -3.06
CA GLU A 67 5.49 5.73 -2.94
C GLU A 67 6.47 5.52 -1.78
N ARG A 68 5.98 5.18 -0.59
CA ARG A 68 6.82 4.98 0.59
C ARG A 68 7.76 3.78 0.48
N ILE A 69 7.32 2.70 -0.16
CA ILE A 69 8.19 1.56 -0.43
C ILE A 69 9.34 2.00 -1.35
N PHE A 70 9.04 2.70 -2.45
CA PHE A 70 10.07 3.19 -3.38
C PHE A 70 11.01 4.23 -2.74
N ASP A 71 10.48 5.14 -1.94
CA ASP A 71 11.30 6.13 -1.19
C ASP A 71 12.26 5.45 -0.19
N SER A 72 11.91 4.26 0.32
CA SER A 72 12.71 3.52 1.28
C SER A 72 13.92 2.80 0.66
N TYR A 73 13.99 2.70 -0.67
CA TYR A 73 15.14 2.09 -1.36
C TYR A 73 16.43 2.90 -1.35
N ASN A 74 16.40 4.15 -0.84
CA ASN A 74 17.58 5.02 -0.74
C ASN A 74 18.40 5.13 -2.04
N GLY A 75 17.72 5.13 -3.20
CA GLY A 75 18.35 5.22 -4.53
C GLY A 75 18.86 3.88 -5.09
N ASN A 76 18.61 2.76 -4.43
CA ASN A 76 18.83 1.45 -5.03
C ASN A 76 17.79 1.21 -6.13
N SER A 77 18.22 0.56 -7.22
CA SER A 77 17.31 0.23 -8.32
C SER A 77 16.30 -0.86 -7.91
N PHE A 78 15.17 -0.94 -8.62
CA PHE A 78 14.23 -2.04 -8.44
C PHE A 78 14.90 -3.42 -8.59
N LEU A 79 15.90 -3.55 -9.45
CA LEU A 79 16.66 -4.80 -9.63
C LEU A 79 17.37 -5.23 -8.36
N TYR A 80 17.85 -4.29 -7.54
CA TYR A 80 18.43 -4.59 -6.24
C TYR A 80 17.48 -5.36 -5.33
N THR A 81 16.18 -5.06 -5.38
CA THR A 81 15.18 -5.76 -4.54
C THR A 81 14.97 -7.21 -4.93
N LEU A 82 15.25 -7.57 -6.18
CA LEU A 82 15.16 -8.93 -6.66
C LEU A 82 16.34 -9.78 -6.14
N GLU A 83 17.49 -9.14 -5.93
CA GLU A 83 18.69 -9.77 -5.34
C GLU A 83 18.61 -9.83 -3.81
N HIS A 84 17.78 -8.95 -3.20
CA HIS A 84 17.59 -8.82 -1.76
C HIS A 84 16.11 -8.90 -1.33
N PRO A 85 15.40 -10.02 -1.64
CA PRO A 85 13.95 -10.10 -1.44
C PRO A 85 13.53 -9.95 0.04
N LEU A 86 14.34 -10.43 0.99
CA LEU A 86 14.05 -10.27 2.41
C LEU A 86 14.07 -8.80 2.86
N GLU A 87 15.06 -8.02 2.38
CA GLU A 87 15.14 -6.59 2.67
C GLU A 87 13.91 -5.86 2.14
N PHE A 88 13.53 -6.15 0.90
CA PHE A 88 12.31 -5.62 0.29
C PHE A 88 11.06 -5.92 1.11
N LEU A 89 10.87 -7.16 1.54
CA LEU A 89 9.71 -7.56 2.32
C LEU A 89 9.69 -6.99 3.73
N ASN A 90 10.86 -6.73 4.34
CA ASN A 90 10.95 -5.98 5.59
C ASN A 90 10.48 -4.53 5.40
N ILE A 91 10.91 -3.87 4.31
CA ILE A 91 10.41 -2.53 3.95
C ILE A 91 8.88 -2.55 3.77
N CYS A 92 8.34 -3.53 3.04
CA CYS A 92 6.89 -3.69 2.89
C CYS A 92 6.20 -3.83 4.25
N THR A 93 6.75 -4.65 5.16
CA THR A 93 6.22 -4.86 6.50
C THR A 93 6.20 -3.56 7.30
N ASP A 94 7.30 -2.80 7.30
CA ASP A 94 7.41 -1.53 8.01
C ASP A 94 6.40 -0.50 7.48
N VAL A 95 6.26 -0.41 6.16
CA VAL A 95 5.31 0.51 5.53
C VAL A 95 3.87 0.16 5.90
N ILE A 96 3.45 -1.10 5.73
CA ILE A 96 2.06 -1.50 5.99
C ILE A 96 1.72 -1.50 7.48
N SER A 97 2.66 -1.85 8.37
CA SER A 97 2.48 -1.80 9.84
C SER A 97 2.22 -0.39 10.36
N SER A 98 2.57 0.61 9.58
CA SER A 98 2.24 2.00 9.89
C SER A 98 0.76 2.34 9.71
N TYR A 99 -0.03 1.50 9.03
CA TYR A 99 -1.47 1.67 8.83
C TYR A 99 -2.24 0.81 9.83
N ASP A 100 -2.89 1.46 10.79
CA ASP A 100 -3.69 0.77 11.80
C ASP A 100 -4.92 0.11 11.17
N GLY A 101 -5.06 -1.21 11.37
CA GLY A 101 -6.12 -2.02 10.78
C GLY A 101 -5.81 -2.64 9.41
N PHE A 102 -4.64 -2.38 8.79
CA PHE A 102 -4.32 -2.91 7.46
C PHE A 102 -4.28 -4.45 7.44
N GLU A 103 -3.69 -5.07 8.42
CA GLU A 103 -3.62 -6.53 8.51
C GLU A 103 -5.02 -7.16 8.61
N ASN A 104 -5.88 -6.61 9.45
CA ASN A 104 -7.28 -7.06 9.58
C ASN A 104 -8.06 -6.83 8.28
N PHE A 105 -7.86 -5.69 7.62
CA PHE A 105 -8.41 -5.42 6.29
C PHE A 105 -8.00 -6.50 5.29
N VAL A 106 -6.71 -6.83 5.19
CA VAL A 106 -6.20 -7.84 4.24
C VAL A 106 -6.75 -9.24 4.54
N ARG A 107 -6.97 -9.57 5.81
CA ARG A 107 -7.45 -10.90 6.24
C ARG A 107 -8.96 -11.08 6.10
N HIS A 108 -9.75 -10.04 6.34
CA HIS A 108 -11.19 -10.18 6.56
C HIS A 108 -12.06 -9.37 5.60
N SER A 109 -11.52 -8.31 4.95
CA SER A 109 -12.31 -7.47 4.07
C SER A 109 -12.61 -8.13 2.73
N ALA A 110 -13.85 -8.00 2.25
CA ALA A 110 -14.23 -8.38 0.89
C ALA A 110 -13.50 -7.53 -0.17
N GLU A 111 -13.13 -6.30 0.15
CA GLU A 111 -12.43 -5.38 -0.75
C GLU A 111 -10.92 -5.70 -0.88
N ALA A 112 -10.37 -6.53 0.01
CA ALA A 112 -8.93 -6.76 0.08
C ALA A 112 -8.36 -7.36 -1.21
N ALA A 113 -9.07 -8.30 -1.83
CA ALA A 113 -8.60 -8.95 -3.06
C ALA A 113 -8.42 -7.94 -4.20
N TYR A 114 -9.43 -7.08 -4.43
CA TYR A 114 -9.37 -6.04 -5.44
C TYR A 114 -8.32 -4.97 -5.12
N PHE A 115 -8.23 -4.56 -3.85
CA PHE A 115 -7.22 -3.61 -3.41
C PHE A 115 -5.80 -4.13 -3.67
N LEU A 116 -5.50 -5.37 -3.29
CA LEU A 116 -4.19 -5.99 -3.46
C LEU A 116 -3.83 -6.18 -4.94
N GLU A 117 -4.79 -6.53 -5.77
CA GLU A 117 -4.60 -6.60 -7.23
C GLU A 117 -4.18 -5.24 -7.80
N LYS A 118 -4.89 -4.18 -7.42
CA LYS A 118 -4.55 -2.81 -7.81
C LYS A 118 -3.21 -2.35 -7.23
N LEU A 119 -2.87 -2.76 -6.00
CA LEU A 119 -1.59 -2.45 -5.38
C LEU A 119 -0.43 -3.09 -6.16
N LYS A 120 -0.52 -4.38 -6.49
CA LYS A 120 0.49 -5.08 -7.31
C LYS A 120 0.69 -4.38 -8.65
N LYS A 121 -0.41 -4.04 -9.34
CA LYS A 121 -0.35 -3.34 -10.62
C LYS A 121 0.34 -1.98 -10.50
N SER A 122 -0.05 -1.15 -9.53
CA SER A 122 0.57 0.16 -9.31
C SER A 122 2.06 0.03 -8.99
N PHE A 123 2.44 -1.01 -8.26
CA PHE A 123 3.84 -1.31 -7.95
C PHE A 123 4.63 -1.68 -9.20
N ALA A 124 4.11 -2.60 -10.04
CA ALA A 124 4.76 -3.01 -11.28
C ALA A 124 4.92 -1.85 -12.27
N GLU A 125 3.89 -1.00 -12.41
CA GLU A 125 3.93 0.20 -13.25
C GLU A 125 5.01 1.17 -12.78
N ARG A 126 5.15 1.39 -11.47
CA ARG A 126 6.18 2.26 -10.89
C ARG A 126 7.58 1.66 -11.08
N ALA A 127 7.75 0.36 -10.80
CA ALA A 127 9.01 -0.35 -11.00
C ALA A 127 9.47 -0.29 -12.46
N PHE A 128 8.54 -0.48 -13.41
CA PHE A 128 8.85 -0.37 -14.82
C PHE A 128 9.24 1.05 -15.23
N ALA A 129 8.55 2.07 -14.71
CA ALA A 129 8.88 3.46 -15.00
C ALA A 129 10.31 3.82 -14.54
N GLU A 130 10.73 3.36 -13.34
CA GLU A 130 12.10 3.55 -12.86
C GLU A 130 13.11 2.78 -13.72
N PHE A 131 12.84 1.51 -14.01
CA PHE A 131 13.68 0.71 -14.87
C PHE A 131 13.87 1.35 -16.26
N LYS A 132 12.80 1.89 -16.86
CA LYS A 132 12.83 2.55 -18.16
C LYS A 132 13.65 3.84 -18.14
N ASN A 133 13.57 4.61 -17.05
CA ASN A 133 14.38 5.82 -16.87
C ASN A 133 15.90 5.51 -16.80
N GLU A 134 16.27 4.40 -16.14
CA GLU A 134 17.66 3.95 -16.05
C GLU A 134 18.15 3.28 -17.33
N ASN A 135 17.25 2.70 -18.13
CA ASN A 135 17.56 1.90 -19.31
C ASN A 135 16.69 2.29 -20.51
N PRO A 136 16.83 3.52 -21.08
CA PRO A 136 15.92 4.04 -22.10
C PRO A 136 15.91 3.24 -23.40
N GLU A 137 17.01 2.57 -23.72
CA GLU A 137 17.17 1.75 -24.94
C GLU A 137 16.56 0.33 -24.82
N ARG A 138 16.14 -0.08 -23.61
CA ARG A 138 15.60 -1.43 -23.40
C ARG A 138 14.15 -1.55 -23.85
N ASN A 139 13.84 -2.75 -24.40
CA ASN A 139 12.56 -3.11 -24.98
C ASN A 139 11.44 -3.13 -23.93
N ASP A 140 10.22 -2.79 -24.35
CA ASP A 140 9.01 -2.82 -23.52
C ASP A 140 8.64 -4.22 -23.01
N CYS A 141 9.23 -5.30 -23.60
CA CYS A 141 9.14 -6.65 -23.04
C CYS A 141 9.65 -6.77 -21.60
N ALA A 142 10.51 -5.84 -21.12
CA ALA A 142 10.93 -5.78 -19.74
C ALA A 142 9.75 -5.60 -18.76
N PHE A 143 8.66 -4.96 -19.22
CA PHE A 143 7.44 -4.83 -18.41
C PHE A 143 6.90 -6.17 -17.95
N PHE A 144 6.81 -7.16 -18.85
CA PHE A 144 6.28 -8.49 -18.51
C PHE A 144 7.13 -9.23 -17.50
N ILE A 145 8.46 -9.03 -17.54
CA ILE A 145 9.39 -9.64 -16.59
C ILE A 145 9.23 -8.97 -15.23
N ILE A 146 9.18 -7.64 -15.20
CA ILE A 146 9.01 -6.85 -13.97
C ILE A 146 7.67 -7.17 -13.32
N ASP A 147 6.59 -7.22 -14.10
CA ASP A 147 5.24 -7.57 -13.63
C ASP A 147 5.22 -8.97 -13.01
N PHE A 148 5.78 -9.97 -13.69
CA PHE A 148 5.88 -11.35 -13.20
C PHE A 148 6.66 -11.43 -11.88
N MET A 149 7.84 -10.81 -11.81
CA MET A 149 8.69 -10.85 -10.62
C MET A 149 8.04 -10.12 -9.45
N THR A 150 7.45 -8.95 -9.70
CA THR A 150 6.70 -8.17 -8.71
C THR A 150 5.51 -8.96 -8.18
N ALA A 151 4.73 -9.56 -9.06
CA ALA A 151 3.58 -10.37 -8.67
C ALA A 151 4.02 -11.55 -7.78
N GLY A 152 5.07 -12.27 -8.16
CA GLY A 152 5.58 -13.41 -7.40
C GLY A 152 6.01 -13.04 -5.98
N ILE A 153 6.83 -11.99 -5.83
CA ILE A 153 7.30 -11.54 -4.51
C ILE A 153 6.15 -11.05 -3.65
N LEU A 154 5.27 -10.22 -4.21
CA LEU A 154 4.12 -9.68 -3.47
C LEU A 154 3.10 -10.76 -3.11
N ASP A 155 2.91 -11.79 -3.94
CA ASP A 155 2.01 -12.90 -3.63
C ASP A 155 2.54 -13.74 -2.45
N VAL A 156 3.84 -14.03 -2.39
CA VAL A 156 4.47 -14.66 -1.22
C VAL A 156 4.20 -13.83 0.04
N PHE A 157 4.41 -12.53 -0.03
CA PHE A 157 4.17 -11.63 1.10
C PHE A 157 2.68 -11.59 1.52
N ILE A 158 1.74 -11.53 0.57
CA ILE A 158 0.30 -11.52 0.85
C ILE A 158 -0.13 -12.84 1.49
N VAL A 159 0.38 -13.98 1.02
CA VAL A 159 0.10 -15.29 1.62
C VAL A 159 0.62 -15.35 3.04
N TRP A 160 1.85 -14.87 3.29
CA TRP A 160 2.42 -14.77 4.63
C TRP A 160 1.60 -13.84 5.53
N LEU A 161 1.22 -12.66 5.06
CA LEU A 161 0.43 -11.69 5.80
C LEU A 161 -0.97 -12.24 6.19
N ARG A 162 -1.57 -13.06 5.31
CA ARG A 162 -2.87 -13.74 5.55
C ARG A 162 -2.75 -14.95 6.46
N SER A 163 -1.57 -15.54 6.57
CA SER A 163 -1.31 -16.65 7.49
C SER A 163 -1.32 -16.15 8.94
N LYS A 164 -1.19 -17.07 9.89
CA LYS A 164 -1.04 -16.73 11.32
C LYS A 164 0.34 -16.13 11.64
N GLN A 165 1.21 -15.98 10.63
CA GLN A 165 2.59 -15.50 10.77
C GLN A 165 3.41 -16.35 11.76
N ASP A 166 3.09 -17.65 11.88
CA ASP A 166 3.80 -18.60 12.74
C ASP A 166 5.26 -18.84 12.24
N ILE A 167 5.51 -18.54 10.96
CA ILE A 167 6.82 -18.62 10.33
C ILE A 167 7.38 -17.20 10.19
N PRO A 168 8.57 -16.89 10.70
CA PRO A 168 9.17 -15.58 10.49
C PRO A 168 9.46 -15.34 9.00
N LEU A 169 9.35 -14.10 8.55
CA LEU A 169 9.53 -13.74 7.14
C LEU A 169 10.90 -14.16 6.61
N SER A 170 11.95 -14.11 7.45
CA SER A 170 13.30 -14.56 7.11
C SER A 170 13.36 -16.04 6.72
N ALA A 171 12.59 -16.89 7.36
CA ALA A 171 12.58 -18.34 7.08
C ALA A 171 11.92 -18.72 5.75
N ILE A 172 11.34 -17.75 5.03
CA ILE A 172 10.78 -18.00 3.68
C ILE A 172 11.90 -18.03 2.63
N PHE A 173 13.05 -17.40 2.91
CA PHE A 173 14.15 -17.21 1.98
C PHE A 173 15.46 -17.91 2.41
N ASP A 174 15.45 -18.63 3.53
CA ASP A 174 16.52 -19.53 3.98
C ASP A 174 16.42 -20.90 3.28
#